data_b17e03570fe3eb1e673191834a9ea5c6
#
_entry.id   b17e03570fe3eb1e673191834a9ea5c6
#
_cell.length_a   1.000
_cell.length_b   1.000
_cell.length_c   1.000
_cell.angle_alpha   90.00
_cell.angle_beta   90.00
_cell.angle_gamma   90.00
#
_symmetry.space_group_name_H-M   'P 1'
#
loop_
_entity.id
_entity.type
_entity.pdbx_description
1 polymer ?
#
loop_
_entity_poly.entity_id
_entity_poly.type
_entity_poly.pdbx_seq_one_letter_code
_entity_poly.pdbx_strand_id
1 'polypeptide(L)'
;MKEFMTLVSYRVNRFTAFLMKLALWISIALCIAMTVSTLGQVFCRHTQLFLFESSEEIARFSMCWMAMLGSAVALRQGRHLGVRVLVDRLPEGFYDKWLAPVIQLIMLAFFVLVIVKGWNFAMRGAWQVSPAMELPMMYPYLCLPVGGALMALSVISDMLQDRFPTEAGSNASIATTVMEDMGEIAAQTENAAEVFDPLSNPKKDDE
;
A
#
# COMPACT_ATOMS: atom_id res chain seq x y z
N MET A 1 -27.77 11.03 19.06
CA MET A 1 -26.98 11.46 17.87
C MET A 1 -25.49 11.12 17.99
N LYS A 2 -24.86 11.38 19.14
CA LYS A 2 -23.41 11.12 19.31
C LYS A 2 -23.07 9.62 19.20
N GLU A 3 -23.84 8.74 19.81
CA GLU A 3 -23.60 7.27 19.74
C GLU A 3 -23.74 6.71 18.31
N PHE A 4 -24.69 7.22 17.53
CA PHE A 4 -24.83 6.81 16.13
C PHE A 4 -23.62 7.23 15.31
N MET A 5 -23.08 8.44 15.52
CA MET A 5 -21.92 8.95 14.81
C MET A 5 -20.64 8.20 15.20
N THR A 6 -20.46 7.80 16.45
CA THR A 6 -19.33 6.96 16.89
C THR A 6 -19.41 5.56 16.27
N LEU A 7 -20.60 4.99 16.16
CA LEU A 7 -20.80 3.69 15.54
C LEU A 7 -20.50 3.72 14.02
N VAL A 8 -20.88 4.79 13.34
CA VAL A 8 -20.55 5.02 11.93
C VAL A 8 -19.03 5.19 11.75
N SER A 9 -18.40 6.01 12.58
CA SER A 9 -16.94 6.19 12.56
C SER A 9 -16.20 4.86 12.76
N TYR A 10 -16.62 4.05 13.71
CA TYR A 10 -16.06 2.71 13.96
C TYR A 10 -16.19 1.80 12.73
N ARG A 11 -17.38 1.74 12.12
CA ARG A 11 -17.62 0.91 10.93
C ARG A 11 -16.79 1.33 9.74
N VAL A 12 -16.74 2.64 9.46
CA VAL A 12 -15.94 3.20 8.37
C VAL A 12 -14.46 2.91 8.59
N ASN A 13 -13.96 3.13 9.80
CA ASN A 13 -12.55 2.85 10.11
C ASN A 13 -12.17 1.38 9.95
N ARG A 14 -13.03 0.47 10.44
CA ARG A 14 -12.80 -0.98 10.30
C ARG A 14 -12.82 -1.42 8.83
N PHE A 15 -13.75 -0.89 8.05
CA PHE A 15 -13.83 -1.16 6.61
C PHE A 15 -12.60 -0.63 5.87
N THR A 16 -12.19 0.60 6.16
CA THR A 16 -10.98 1.21 5.58
C THR A 16 -9.72 0.43 5.98
N ALA A 17 -9.62 -0.01 7.24
CA ALA A 17 -8.50 -0.84 7.70
C ALA A 17 -8.42 -2.17 6.95
N PHE A 18 -9.56 -2.82 6.72
CA PHE A 18 -9.61 -4.05 5.93
C PHE A 18 -9.15 -3.82 4.47
N LEU A 19 -9.66 -2.76 3.82
CA LEU A 19 -9.25 -2.40 2.46
C LEU A 19 -7.75 -2.10 2.36
N MET A 20 -7.19 -1.42 3.36
CA MET A 20 -5.75 -1.11 3.38
C MET A 20 -4.89 -2.36 3.60
N LYS A 21 -5.34 -3.29 4.45
CA LYS A 21 -4.67 -4.60 4.61
C LYS A 21 -4.70 -5.39 3.29
N LEU A 22 -5.84 -5.40 2.60
CA LEU A 22 -5.96 -6.03 1.29
C LEU A 22 -5.04 -5.36 0.25
N ALA A 23 -5.04 -4.02 0.18
CA ALA A 23 -4.18 -3.26 -0.72
C ALA A 23 -2.69 -3.54 -0.47
N LEU A 24 -2.28 -3.69 0.79
CA LEU A 24 -0.91 -4.04 1.16
C LEU A 24 -0.53 -5.43 0.63
N TRP A 25 -1.36 -6.45 0.86
CA TRP A 25 -1.09 -7.80 0.35
C TRP A 25 -1.03 -7.86 -1.17
N ILE A 26 -1.94 -7.14 -1.85
CA ILE A 26 -1.90 -7.01 -3.32
C ILE A 26 -0.60 -6.31 -3.76
N SER A 27 -0.18 -5.25 -3.06
CA SER A 27 1.08 -4.56 -3.39
C SER A 27 2.30 -5.47 -3.25
N ILE A 28 2.34 -6.31 -2.20
CA ILE A 28 3.42 -7.29 -2.00
C ILE A 28 3.41 -8.33 -3.14
N ALA A 29 2.25 -8.87 -3.48
CA ALA A 29 2.12 -9.82 -4.57
C ALA A 29 2.57 -9.23 -5.92
N LEU A 30 2.20 -7.97 -6.20
CA LEU A 30 2.63 -7.25 -7.40
C LEU A 30 4.13 -6.96 -7.41
N CYS A 31 4.72 -6.68 -6.25
CA CYS A 31 6.16 -6.52 -6.10
C CYS A 31 6.91 -7.81 -6.45
N ILE A 32 6.43 -8.94 -5.94
CA ILE A 32 6.99 -10.26 -6.26
C ILE A 32 6.83 -10.55 -7.77
N ALA A 33 5.64 -10.32 -8.33
CA ALA A 33 5.38 -10.53 -9.76
C ALA A 33 6.28 -9.68 -10.64
N MET A 34 6.47 -8.39 -10.29
CA MET A 34 7.39 -7.49 -10.98
C MET A 34 8.84 -7.99 -10.93
N THR A 35 9.30 -8.40 -9.74
CA THR A 35 10.66 -8.88 -9.53
C THR A 35 10.92 -10.17 -10.30
N VAL A 36 10.02 -11.15 -10.20
CA VAL A 36 10.13 -12.43 -10.93
C VAL A 36 10.10 -12.20 -12.44
N SER A 37 9.21 -11.31 -12.92
CA SER A 37 9.11 -10.98 -14.34
C SER A 37 10.39 -10.35 -14.88
N THR A 38 10.97 -9.40 -14.13
CA THR A 38 12.21 -8.71 -14.50
C THR A 38 13.43 -9.65 -14.46
N LEU A 39 13.56 -10.45 -13.40
CA LEU A 39 14.65 -11.43 -13.30
C LEU A 39 14.53 -12.51 -14.37
N GLY A 40 13.32 -13.00 -14.63
CA GLY A 40 13.04 -13.96 -15.70
C GLY A 40 13.44 -13.41 -17.07
N GLN A 41 13.14 -12.15 -17.35
CA GLN A 41 13.52 -11.49 -18.60
C GLN A 41 15.06 -11.42 -18.77
N VAL A 42 15.78 -11.03 -17.69
CA VAL A 42 17.24 -10.98 -17.73
C VAL A 42 17.84 -12.36 -17.96
N PHE A 43 17.32 -13.38 -17.27
CA PHE A 43 17.76 -14.75 -17.42
C PHE A 43 17.52 -15.30 -18.83
N CYS A 44 16.31 -15.12 -19.38
CA CYS A 44 15.94 -15.55 -20.73
C CYS A 44 16.79 -14.85 -21.80
N ARG A 45 17.10 -13.55 -21.60
CA ARG A 45 17.97 -12.81 -22.52
C ARG A 45 19.40 -13.34 -22.51
N HIS A 46 19.91 -13.75 -21.34
CA HIS A 46 21.27 -14.28 -21.23
C HIS A 46 21.41 -15.68 -21.82
N THR A 47 20.38 -16.51 -21.67
CA THR A 47 20.37 -17.91 -22.18
C THR A 47 19.88 -18.05 -23.61
N GLN A 48 19.50 -16.94 -24.28
CA GLN A 48 18.86 -16.93 -25.61
C GLN A 48 17.63 -17.85 -25.72
N LEU A 49 17.05 -18.23 -24.60
CA LEU A 49 15.76 -18.88 -24.53
C LEU A 49 14.66 -17.82 -24.74
N PHE A 50 13.61 -18.20 -25.46
CA PHE A 50 12.44 -17.40 -25.80
C PHE A 50 12.32 -16.05 -25.11
N LEU A 51 12.35 -14.96 -25.89
CA LEU A 51 12.07 -13.61 -25.42
C LEU A 51 10.58 -13.51 -25.04
N PHE A 52 10.30 -13.46 -23.77
CA PHE A 52 8.97 -13.11 -23.24
C PHE A 52 8.80 -11.59 -23.37
N GLU A 53 8.39 -11.12 -24.54
CA GLU A 53 8.14 -9.68 -24.79
C GLU A 53 7.10 -9.11 -23.82
N SER A 54 6.17 -9.95 -23.38
CA SER A 54 5.14 -9.60 -22.39
C SER A 54 5.67 -9.34 -20.97
N SER A 55 6.87 -9.82 -20.61
CA SER A 55 7.42 -9.67 -19.24
C SER A 55 7.63 -8.20 -18.85
N GLU A 56 8.07 -7.39 -19.80
CA GLU A 56 8.29 -5.94 -19.56
C GLU A 56 6.97 -5.22 -19.30
N GLU A 57 5.92 -5.57 -20.01
CA GLU A 57 4.60 -4.98 -19.81
C GLU A 57 4.00 -5.39 -18.46
N ILE A 58 4.11 -6.66 -18.06
CA ILE A 58 3.68 -7.15 -16.76
C ILE A 58 4.41 -6.39 -15.65
N ALA A 59 5.73 -6.22 -15.75
CA ALA A 59 6.50 -5.49 -14.76
C ALA A 59 6.06 -4.02 -14.66
N ARG A 60 5.84 -3.36 -15.80
CA ARG A 60 5.40 -1.96 -15.85
C ARG A 60 4.00 -1.77 -15.27
N PHE A 61 3.06 -2.65 -15.59
CA PHE A 61 1.69 -2.58 -15.06
C PHE A 61 1.65 -2.88 -13.56
N SER A 62 2.40 -3.88 -13.11
CA SER A 62 2.55 -4.19 -11.69
C SER A 62 3.14 -3.02 -10.92
N MET A 63 4.14 -2.31 -11.48
CA MET A 63 4.74 -1.13 -10.87
C MET A 63 3.72 -0.01 -10.67
N CYS A 64 2.88 0.29 -11.68
CA CYS A 64 1.85 1.33 -11.56
C CYS A 64 0.83 1.02 -10.46
N TRP A 65 0.32 -0.20 -10.42
CA TRP A 65 -0.63 -0.64 -9.40
C TRP A 65 0.00 -0.67 -8.01
N MET A 66 1.20 -1.23 -7.88
CA MET A 66 1.94 -1.27 -6.61
C MET A 66 2.20 0.14 -6.06
N ALA A 67 2.62 1.08 -6.92
CA ALA A 67 2.89 2.45 -6.52
C ALA A 67 1.63 3.14 -5.96
N MET A 68 0.49 3.00 -6.63
CA MET A 68 -0.76 3.64 -6.21
C MET A 68 -1.35 3.00 -4.94
N LEU A 69 -1.37 1.66 -4.85
CA LEU A 69 -1.85 0.95 -3.66
C LEU A 69 -0.90 1.16 -2.47
N GLY A 70 0.41 1.10 -2.70
CA GLY A 70 1.42 1.36 -1.68
C GLY A 70 1.35 2.80 -1.14
N SER A 71 1.13 3.78 -2.01
CA SER A 71 0.92 5.17 -1.59
C SER A 71 -0.32 5.34 -0.72
N ALA A 72 -1.41 4.62 -1.00
CA ALA A 72 -2.61 4.65 -0.17
C ALA A 72 -2.35 4.08 1.24
N VAL A 73 -1.60 2.98 1.32
CA VAL A 73 -1.19 2.38 2.60
C VAL A 73 -0.24 3.31 3.35
N ALA A 74 0.78 3.86 2.66
CA ALA A 74 1.76 4.78 3.25
C ALA A 74 1.11 6.06 3.78
N LEU A 75 0.13 6.61 3.06
CA LEU A 75 -0.64 7.78 3.51
C LEU A 75 -1.30 7.53 4.86
N ARG A 76 -1.91 6.37 5.05
CA ARG A 76 -2.56 6.01 6.31
C ARG A 76 -1.56 5.82 7.45
N GLN A 77 -0.36 5.28 7.16
CA GLN A 77 0.69 5.07 8.14
C GLN A 77 1.45 6.37 8.47
N GLY A 78 1.70 7.21 7.46
CA GLY A 78 2.52 8.41 7.56
C GLY A 78 1.90 9.54 8.37
N ARG A 79 0.60 9.52 8.65
CA ARG A 79 -0.09 10.58 9.40
C ARG A 79 0.41 10.79 10.80
N HIS A 80 0.83 9.74 11.48
CA HIS A 80 1.37 9.85 12.83
C HIS A 80 2.81 10.39 12.89
N LEU A 81 3.56 10.32 11.78
CA LEU A 81 4.98 10.71 11.75
C LEU A 81 5.20 12.14 11.26
N GLY A 82 4.55 12.54 10.16
CA GLY A 82 4.78 13.86 9.55
C GLY A 82 4.20 15.03 10.37
N VAL A 83 3.11 14.77 11.05
CA VAL A 83 2.39 15.78 11.83
C VAL A 83 3.12 16.10 13.13
N ARG A 84 3.68 15.13 13.83
CA ARG A 84 4.34 15.35 15.13
C ARG A 84 5.49 16.35 15.06
N VAL A 85 6.32 16.28 14.05
CA VAL A 85 7.46 17.20 13.89
C VAL A 85 7.02 18.66 13.70
N LEU A 86 5.85 18.86 13.09
CA LEU A 86 5.31 20.22 12.89
C LEU A 86 4.52 20.71 14.11
N VAL A 87 3.79 19.81 14.78
CA VAL A 87 2.99 20.13 15.99
C VAL A 87 3.87 20.54 17.15
N ASP A 88 5.05 19.91 17.33
CA ASP A 88 5.99 20.22 18.41
C ASP A 88 6.56 21.66 18.33
N ARG A 89 6.37 22.34 17.19
CA ARG A 89 6.81 23.72 16.98
C ARG A 89 5.69 24.76 16.99
N LEU A 90 4.44 24.34 17.07
CA LEU A 90 3.28 25.25 17.10
C LEU A 90 2.66 25.31 18.52
N PRO A 91 2.01 26.44 18.87
CA PRO A 91 1.29 26.55 20.15
C PRO A 91 0.21 25.49 20.26
N GLU A 92 0.11 24.88 21.46
CA GLU A 92 -0.86 23.82 21.75
C GLU A 92 -2.29 24.23 21.38
N GLY A 93 -2.97 23.41 20.58
CA GLY A 93 -4.37 23.58 20.17
C GLY A 93 -4.62 24.36 18.88
N PHE A 94 -3.65 25.07 18.31
CA PHE A 94 -3.84 25.76 17.03
C PHE A 94 -3.85 24.77 15.84
N TYR A 95 -3.03 23.74 15.95
CA TYR A 95 -2.94 22.69 14.93
C TYR A 95 -4.25 21.91 14.81
N ASP A 96 -4.75 21.35 15.93
CA ASP A 96 -5.93 20.46 15.92
C ASP A 96 -7.21 21.20 15.54
N LYS A 97 -7.30 22.49 15.88
CA LYS A 97 -8.52 23.27 15.69
C LYS A 97 -8.65 23.85 14.28
N TRP A 98 -7.54 24.29 13.68
CA TRP A 98 -7.57 25.06 12.42
C TRP A 98 -6.76 24.42 11.31
N LEU A 99 -5.55 23.93 11.59
CA LEU A 99 -4.63 23.49 10.55
C LEU A 99 -4.96 22.08 10.03
N ALA A 100 -5.28 21.15 10.93
CA ALA A 100 -5.61 19.77 10.58
C ALA A 100 -6.81 19.67 9.63
N PRO A 101 -7.97 20.31 9.89
CA PRO A 101 -9.12 20.20 8.99
C PRO A 101 -8.88 20.88 7.64
N VAL A 102 -8.08 21.94 7.58
CA VAL A 102 -7.71 22.60 6.32
C VAL A 102 -6.84 21.70 5.47
N ILE A 103 -5.82 21.08 6.05
CA ILE A 103 -4.94 20.14 5.36
C ILE A 103 -5.75 18.94 4.84
N GLN A 104 -6.62 18.36 5.67
CA GLN A 104 -7.45 17.23 5.29
C GLN A 104 -8.41 17.59 4.14
N LEU A 105 -8.96 18.80 4.14
CA LEU A 105 -9.84 19.27 3.07
C LEU A 105 -9.08 19.44 1.75
N ILE A 106 -7.88 20.01 1.79
CA ILE A 106 -7.02 20.16 0.61
C ILE A 106 -6.63 18.78 0.06
N MET A 107 -6.26 17.84 0.92
CA MET A 107 -5.95 16.46 0.53
C MET A 107 -7.15 15.78 -0.12
N LEU A 108 -8.33 15.92 0.47
CA LEU A 108 -9.56 15.36 -0.08
C LEU A 108 -9.88 15.95 -1.45
N ALA A 109 -9.79 17.26 -1.62
CA ALA A 109 -9.98 17.92 -2.90
C ALA A 109 -9.00 17.42 -3.97
N PHE A 110 -7.73 17.24 -3.59
CA PHE A 110 -6.70 16.67 -4.47
C PHE A 110 -7.05 15.24 -4.90
N PHE A 111 -7.44 14.36 -3.97
CA PHE A 111 -7.78 12.98 -4.31
C PHE A 111 -9.04 12.89 -5.16
N VAL A 112 -10.05 13.71 -4.92
CA VAL A 112 -11.22 13.80 -5.81
C VAL A 112 -10.81 14.19 -7.23
N LEU A 113 -9.89 15.13 -7.36
CA LEU A 113 -9.35 15.54 -8.65
C LEU A 113 -8.60 14.37 -9.34
N VAL A 114 -7.79 13.62 -8.59
CA VAL A 114 -7.10 12.42 -9.09
C VAL A 114 -8.09 11.36 -9.55
N ILE A 115 -9.18 11.12 -8.82
CA ILE A 115 -10.24 10.17 -9.20
C ILE A 115 -10.88 10.59 -10.53
N VAL A 116 -11.34 11.84 -10.63
CA VAL A 116 -12.05 12.33 -11.81
C VAL A 116 -11.15 12.36 -13.05
N LYS A 117 -9.95 12.90 -12.90
CA LYS A 117 -8.98 12.97 -14.02
C LYS A 117 -8.42 11.59 -14.36
N GLY A 118 -8.15 10.77 -13.36
CA GLY A 118 -7.70 9.38 -13.53
C GLY A 118 -8.73 8.52 -14.24
N TRP A 119 -10.01 8.67 -13.91
CA TRP A 119 -11.09 7.99 -14.61
C TRP A 119 -11.14 8.36 -16.09
N ASN A 120 -11.14 9.67 -16.39
CA ASN A 120 -11.13 10.15 -17.77
C ASN A 120 -9.89 9.68 -18.55
N PHE A 121 -8.74 9.57 -17.86
CA PHE A 121 -7.52 9.07 -18.46
C PHE A 121 -7.62 7.56 -18.76
N ALA A 122 -8.14 6.77 -17.83
CA ALA A 122 -8.36 5.33 -18.00
C ALA A 122 -9.33 5.04 -19.15
N MET A 123 -10.41 5.80 -19.26
CA MET A 123 -11.38 5.64 -20.36
C MET A 123 -10.79 5.94 -21.74
N ARG A 124 -9.87 6.89 -21.83
CA ARG A 124 -9.13 7.13 -23.09
C ARG A 124 -8.19 5.96 -23.43
N GLY A 125 -7.64 5.30 -22.43
CA GLY A 125 -6.81 4.11 -22.58
C GLY A 125 -7.57 2.89 -23.12
N ALA A 126 -8.91 2.88 -23.06
CA ALA A 126 -9.71 1.78 -23.59
C ALA A 126 -9.56 1.55 -25.10
N TRP A 127 -9.20 2.61 -25.84
CA TRP A 127 -8.98 2.55 -27.29
C TRP A 127 -7.52 2.24 -27.66
N GLN A 128 -6.65 2.15 -26.67
CA GLN A 128 -5.24 1.83 -26.86
C GLN A 128 -5.00 0.38 -26.46
N VAL A 129 -4.27 -0.36 -27.29
CA VAL A 129 -3.92 -1.75 -27.04
C VAL A 129 -2.42 -1.83 -26.80
N SER A 130 -2.03 -2.64 -25.82
CA SER A 130 -0.63 -2.92 -25.51
C SER A 130 0.02 -3.72 -26.63
N PRO A 131 1.26 -3.39 -27.05
CA PRO A 131 1.92 -4.05 -28.18
C PRO A 131 2.26 -5.51 -27.94
N ALA A 132 2.58 -5.95 -26.70
CA ALA A 132 3.03 -7.31 -26.43
C ALA A 132 1.93 -8.21 -25.87
N MET A 133 1.00 -7.68 -25.05
CA MET A 133 -0.07 -8.45 -24.42
C MET A 133 -1.43 -8.28 -25.11
N GLU A 134 -1.54 -7.36 -26.06
CA GLU A 134 -2.80 -6.99 -26.73
C GLU A 134 -3.93 -6.63 -25.75
N LEU A 135 -3.58 -6.21 -24.52
CA LEU A 135 -4.53 -5.81 -23.52
C LEU A 135 -4.89 -4.33 -23.64
N PRO A 136 -6.17 -3.95 -23.42
CA PRO A 136 -6.56 -2.56 -23.37
C PRO A 136 -5.80 -1.81 -22.28
N MET A 137 -5.19 -0.67 -22.61
CA MET A 137 -4.43 0.17 -21.68
C MET A 137 -5.30 0.78 -20.57
N MET A 138 -6.61 0.58 -20.63
CA MET A 138 -7.53 0.95 -19.56
C MET A 138 -7.17 0.27 -18.23
N TYR A 139 -6.79 -1.02 -18.23
CA TYR A 139 -6.52 -1.79 -17.01
C TYR A 139 -5.37 -1.23 -16.17
N PRO A 140 -4.18 -0.97 -16.73
CA PRO A 140 -3.12 -0.33 -15.97
C PRO A 140 -3.47 1.08 -15.50
N TYR A 141 -4.24 1.86 -16.28
CA TYR A 141 -4.61 3.23 -15.93
C TYR A 141 -5.69 3.32 -14.84
N LEU A 142 -6.48 2.25 -14.62
CA LEU A 142 -7.43 2.16 -13.51
C LEU A 142 -6.76 2.23 -12.13
N CYS A 143 -5.45 2.02 -12.03
CA CYS A 143 -4.74 2.19 -10.76
C CYS A 143 -4.88 3.62 -10.20
N LEU A 144 -5.01 4.65 -11.06
CA LEU A 144 -5.15 6.05 -10.66
C LEU A 144 -6.47 6.32 -9.91
N PRO A 145 -7.66 6.05 -10.50
CA PRO A 145 -8.91 6.29 -9.79
C PRO A 145 -9.10 5.35 -8.60
N VAL A 146 -8.65 4.09 -8.67
CA VAL A 146 -8.75 3.14 -7.55
C VAL A 146 -7.86 3.56 -6.39
N GLY A 147 -6.58 3.85 -6.64
CA GLY A 147 -5.66 4.34 -5.61
C GLY A 147 -6.12 5.68 -5.03
N GLY A 148 -6.57 6.61 -5.87
CA GLY A 148 -7.16 7.88 -5.44
C GLY A 148 -8.39 7.70 -4.53
N ALA A 149 -9.27 6.75 -4.85
CA ALA A 149 -10.43 6.43 -4.03
C ALA A 149 -10.04 5.85 -2.66
N LEU A 150 -9.05 4.96 -2.61
CA LEU A 150 -8.51 4.42 -1.36
C LEU A 150 -7.89 5.52 -0.48
N MET A 151 -7.12 6.44 -1.09
CA MET A 151 -6.54 7.58 -0.38
C MET A 151 -7.62 8.53 0.14
N ALA A 152 -8.63 8.87 -0.68
CA ALA A 152 -9.75 9.69 -0.25
C ALA A 152 -10.53 9.06 0.91
N LEU A 153 -10.78 7.75 0.84
CA LEU A 153 -11.45 7.01 1.90
C LEU A 153 -10.64 7.04 3.21
N SER A 154 -9.31 6.97 3.13
CA SER A 154 -8.44 7.12 4.30
C SER A 154 -8.61 8.50 4.93
N VAL A 155 -8.54 9.56 4.15
CA VAL A 155 -8.70 10.94 4.66
C VAL A 155 -10.08 11.12 5.30
N ILE A 156 -11.14 10.60 4.68
CA ILE A 156 -12.49 10.67 5.24
C ILE A 156 -12.58 9.91 6.58
N SER A 157 -12.01 8.70 6.64
CA SER A 157 -11.96 7.92 7.87
C SER A 157 -11.30 8.69 9.00
N ASP A 158 -10.28 9.46 8.66
CA ASP A 158 -9.47 10.24 9.58
C ASP A 158 -10.20 11.48 10.07
N MET A 159 -10.87 12.20 9.18
CA MET A 159 -11.72 13.33 9.55
C MET A 159 -12.83 12.89 10.52
N LEU A 160 -13.38 11.69 10.34
CA LEU A 160 -14.37 11.15 11.27
C LEU A 160 -13.77 10.80 12.63
N GLN A 161 -12.56 10.24 12.67
CA GLN A 161 -11.88 9.87 13.91
C GLN A 161 -11.46 11.09 14.72
N ASP A 162 -10.95 12.14 14.06
CA ASP A 162 -10.56 13.39 14.75
C ASP A 162 -11.79 14.09 15.38
N ARG A 163 -12.96 13.91 14.77
CA ARG A 163 -14.21 14.51 15.27
C ARG A 163 -14.91 13.64 16.33
N PHE A 164 -14.75 12.29 16.23
CA PHE A 164 -15.38 11.31 17.12
C PHE A 164 -14.34 10.23 17.47
N PRO A 165 -13.45 10.54 18.46
CA PRO A 165 -12.40 9.60 18.85
C PRO A 165 -13.03 8.30 19.39
N THR A 166 -12.68 7.19 18.77
CA THR A 166 -13.06 5.86 19.18
C THR A 166 -11.81 5.13 19.65
N GLU A 167 -11.85 4.46 20.81
CA GLU A 167 -10.71 3.73 21.38
C GLU A 167 -10.10 2.66 20.44
N ALA A 168 -10.86 2.20 19.46
CA ALA A 168 -10.38 1.30 18.41
C ALA A 168 -9.41 1.95 17.39
N GLY A 169 -9.26 3.28 17.40
CA GLY A 169 -8.33 4.00 16.51
C GLY A 169 -6.89 3.98 17.00
N SER A 170 -6.66 3.60 18.26
CA SER A 170 -5.32 3.45 18.84
C SER A 170 -4.63 2.14 18.48
N ASN A 171 -5.34 1.20 17.86
CA ASN A 171 -4.80 -0.13 17.62
C ASN A 171 -3.88 -0.16 16.41
N ALA A 172 -2.63 -0.36 16.73
CA ALA A 172 -1.56 -0.93 15.91
C ALA A 172 -1.65 -0.55 14.43
N SER A 173 -0.83 0.37 14.06
CA SER A 173 -0.45 0.59 12.67
C SER A 173 -0.42 -0.78 11.97
N ILE A 174 -1.13 -0.91 10.84
CA ILE A 174 -1.08 -2.11 9.99
C ILE A 174 0.39 -2.48 9.70
N ALA A 175 1.29 -1.48 9.67
CA ALA A 175 2.73 -1.67 9.59
C ALA A 175 3.30 -2.45 10.77
N THR A 176 2.84 -2.21 12.00
CA THR A 176 3.34 -2.94 13.17
C THR A 176 2.94 -4.41 13.08
N THR A 177 1.69 -4.69 12.74
CA THR A 177 1.23 -6.08 12.57
C THR A 177 1.96 -6.78 11.42
N VAL A 178 2.17 -6.08 10.30
CA VAL A 178 2.90 -6.67 9.15
C VAL A 178 4.39 -6.81 9.45
N MET A 179 5.00 -5.88 10.19
CA MET A 179 6.39 -6.03 10.64
C MET A 179 6.55 -7.17 11.64
N GLU A 180 5.58 -7.39 12.52
CA GLU A 180 5.55 -8.55 13.41
C GLU A 180 5.40 -9.85 12.59
N ASP A 181 4.42 -9.90 11.67
CA ASP A 181 4.22 -11.06 10.80
C ASP A 181 5.46 -11.33 9.92
N MET A 182 6.10 -10.28 9.38
CA MET A 182 7.34 -10.42 8.60
C MET A 182 8.55 -10.81 9.47
N GLY A 183 8.62 -10.29 10.69
CA GLY A 183 9.65 -10.67 11.67
C GLY A 183 9.54 -12.13 12.06
N GLU A 184 8.32 -12.63 12.24
CA GLU A 184 8.07 -14.03 12.55
C GLU A 184 8.42 -14.94 11.37
N ILE A 185 8.10 -14.56 10.13
CA ILE A 185 8.49 -15.29 8.92
C ILE A 185 10.01 -15.27 8.73
N ALA A 186 10.67 -14.14 9.00
CA ALA A 186 12.13 -14.03 8.91
C ALA A 186 12.82 -14.94 9.95
N ALA A 187 12.34 -14.97 11.19
CA ALA A 187 12.84 -15.84 12.23
C ALA A 187 12.62 -17.34 11.90
N GLN A 188 11.48 -17.67 11.30
CA GLN A 188 11.21 -19.04 10.84
C GLN A 188 12.13 -19.46 9.68
N THR A 189 12.43 -18.53 8.75
CA THR A 189 13.36 -18.79 7.64
C THR A 189 14.81 -18.91 8.13
N GLU A 190 15.21 -18.13 9.12
CA GLU A 190 16.54 -18.21 9.72
C GLU A 190 16.72 -19.54 10.48
N ASN A 191 15.75 -19.94 11.28
CA ASN A 191 15.74 -21.25 11.94
C ASN A 191 15.76 -22.42 10.93
N ALA A 192 15.02 -22.29 9.81
CA ALA A 192 15.04 -23.29 8.75
C ALA A 192 16.40 -23.35 8.04
N ALA A 193 17.08 -22.21 7.86
CA ALA A 193 18.42 -22.14 7.28
C ALA A 193 19.48 -22.75 8.21
N GLU A 194 19.39 -22.54 9.53
CA GLU A 194 20.27 -23.17 10.51
C GLU A 194 20.10 -24.70 10.54
N VAL A 195 18.89 -25.20 10.38
CA VAL A 195 18.62 -26.66 10.28
C VAL A 195 19.20 -27.26 8.99
N PHE A 196 19.30 -26.46 7.93
CA PHE A 196 19.80 -26.91 6.61
C PHE A 196 21.31 -26.66 6.40
N ASP A 197 21.99 -25.98 7.33
CA ASP A 197 23.43 -25.77 7.25
C ASP A 197 24.19 -26.98 7.90
N PRO A 198 24.78 -27.89 7.09
CA PRO A 198 25.51 -29.06 7.60
C PRO A 198 26.83 -28.66 8.27
N LEU A 199 27.25 -27.40 8.25
CA LEU A 199 28.49 -26.90 8.81
C LEU A 199 28.31 -26.28 10.21
N SER A 200 27.09 -26.01 10.65
CA SER A 200 26.81 -25.40 11.96
C SER A 200 26.74 -26.39 13.13
N ASN A 201 26.84 -27.70 12.86
CA ASN A 201 26.91 -28.71 13.89
C ASN A 201 28.34 -29.25 14.00
N PRO A 202 29.24 -28.67 14.84
CA PRO A 202 30.51 -29.28 15.13
C PRO A 202 30.23 -30.58 15.88
N LYS A 203 30.50 -31.69 15.20
CA LYS A 203 30.45 -33.05 15.72
C LYS A 203 30.90 -33.12 17.18
N LYS A 204 30.02 -33.63 18.02
CA LYS A 204 30.39 -34.43 19.17
C LYS A 204 30.88 -35.80 18.66
N ASP A 205 32.08 -35.83 18.18
CA ASP A 205 32.89 -37.04 18.12
C ASP A 205 33.96 -36.84 19.18
N ASP A 206 33.68 -37.28 20.40
CA ASP A 206 34.65 -37.70 21.41
C ASP A 206 33.88 -38.37 22.56
N GLU A 207 33.66 -39.68 22.45
CA GLU A 207 33.89 -40.73 23.47
C GLU A 207 33.33 -42.08 22.99
#